data_e34438e6c77e5114961222f79aa64237
#
_entry.id   e34438e6c77e5114961222f79aa64237
#
_cell.length_a   1.000
_cell.length_b   1.000
_cell.length_c   1.000
_cell.angle_alpha   90.00
_cell.angle_beta   90.00
_cell.angle_gamma   90.00
#
_symmetry.space_group_name_H-M   'P 1'
#
loop_
_entity.id
_entity.type
_entity.pdbx_description
1 polymer ?
#
loop_
_entity_poly.entity_id
_entity_poly.type
_entity_poly.pdbx_seq_one_letter_code
_entity_poly.pdbx_strand_id
1 'polypeptide(L)'
;MGLLTDFYSSSIGKKITVGLTGVLLCTYLIVHLAGNLLLFKNDGGAAFDAYAEILPSLLIIRIIEIGLFAVFILHIVTGLIFWLRNRRARPDSYAVNRRNESSDPFSRMMFLTGSIVFIFLVVHMRTFWVTARFQHEQYPSMYSTVVGAFSDPVYSLFYVVAMVLLAFHLRHGFQSALQTFGLRNMRYAGLIDLAGAFFWLLIPVGFATIPIYFLLNA
;
A
#
# COMPACT_ATOMS: atom_id res chain seq x y z
N MET A 1 -1.98 -21.73 27.86
CA MET A 1 -1.72 -21.04 26.58
C MET A 1 -1.14 -19.67 26.90
N GLY A 2 -0.18 -19.17 26.11
CA GLY A 2 0.50 -17.90 26.46
C GLY A 2 -0.32 -16.69 25.99
N LEU A 3 -0.15 -15.56 26.67
CA LEU A 3 -0.83 -14.27 26.40
C LEU A 3 -0.80 -13.86 24.92
N LEU A 4 0.29 -14.16 24.22
CA LEU A 4 0.45 -13.89 22.76
C LEU A 4 -0.44 -14.78 21.89
N THR A 5 -0.56 -16.08 22.23
CA THR A 5 -1.43 -17.02 21.49
C THR A 5 -2.89 -16.65 21.65
N ASP A 6 -3.31 -16.26 22.85
CA ASP A 6 -4.68 -15.84 23.15
C ASP A 6 -5.02 -14.52 22.42
N PHE A 7 -4.09 -13.56 22.39
CA PHE A 7 -4.22 -12.33 21.62
C PHE A 7 -4.41 -12.61 20.11
N TYR A 8 -3.53 -13.41 19.49
CA TYR A 8 -3.59 -13.73 18.07
C TYR A 8 -4.79 -14.61 17.69
N SER A 9 -5.31 -15.41 18.63
CA SER A 9 -6.52 -16.19 18.39
C SER A 9 -7.78 -15.33 18.40
N SER A 10 -7.77 -14.21 19.13
CA SER A 10 -8.92 -13.31 19.27
C SER A 10 -9.23 -12.52 17.99
N SER A 11 -10.49 -12.18 17.78
CA SER A 11 -10.91 -11.29 16.67
C SER A 11 -10.39 -9.86 16.87
N ILE A 12 -10.28 -9.40 18.10
CA ILE A 12 -9.79 -8.06 18.45
C ILE A 12 -8.29 -7.98 18.17
N GLY A 13 -7.51 -8.96 18.60
CA GLY A 13 -6.05 -8.99 18.33
C GLY A 13 -5.73 -8.92 16.85
N LYS A 14 -6.47 -9.65 16.00
CA LYS A 14 -6.29 -9.57 14.53
C LYS A 14 -6.64 -8.20 13.95
N LYS A 15 -7.71 -7.55 14.44
CA LYS A 15 -8.07 -6.20 14.01
C LYS A 15 -6.99 -5.19 14.38
N ILE A 16 -6.46 -5.27 15.60
CA ILE A 16 -5.35 -4.42 16.06
C ILE A 16 -4.11 -4.65 15.21
N THR A 17 -3.74 -5.91 14.94
CA THR A 17 -2.57 -6.25 14.15
C THR A 17 -2.68 -5.72 12.71
N VAL A 18 -3.81 -5.98 12.02
CA VAL A 18 -3.99 -5.50 10.65
C VAL A 18 -4.09 -3.97 10.58
N GLY A 19 -4.69 -3.34 11.59
CA GLY A 19 -4.75 -1.89 11.70
C GLY A 19 -3.37 -1.26 11.92
N LEU A 20 -2.59 -1.78 12.87
CA LEU A 20 -1.25 -1.28 13.18
C LEU A 20 -0.30 -1.44 11.98
N THR A 21 -0.25 -2.63 11.40
CA THR A 21 0.56 -2.88 10.20
C THR A 21 0.12 -2.00 9.03
N GLY A 22 -1.19 -1.79 8.84
CA GLY A 22 -1.72 -0.88 7.83
C GLY A 22 -1.27 0.57 8.01
N VAL A 23 -1.28 1.10 9.25
CA VAL A 23 -0.79 2.46 9.54
C VAL A 23 0.71 2.57 9.29
N LEU A 24 1.51 1.57 9.67
CA LEU A 24 2.95 1.54 9.36
C LEU A 24 3.21 1.56 7.85
N LEU A 25 2.45 0.80 7.07
CA LEU A 25 2.54 0.81 5.60
C LEU A 25 2.12 2.16 5.02
N CYS A 26 1.07 2.81 5.55
CA CYS A 26 0.70 4.18 5.16
C CYS A 26 1.83 5.18 5.40
N THR A 27 2.52 5.09 6.55
CA THR A 27 3.69 5.93 6.86
C THR A 27 4.82 5.70 5.87
N TYR A 28 5.09 4.45 5.50
CA TYR A 28 6.06 4.11 4.46
C TYR A 28 5.70 4.74 3.10
N LEU A 29 4.42 4.75 2.71
CA LEU A 29 4.00 5.34 1.43
C LEU A 29 4.33 6.84 1.34
N ILE A 30 4.32 7.58 2.45
CA ILE A 30 4.73 9.00 2.47
C ILE A 30 6.20 9.12 2.07
N VAL A 31 7.07 8.37 2.73
CA VAL A 31 8.51 8.41 2.49
C VAL A 31 8.83 7.90 1.07
N HIS A 32 8.12 6.85 0.64
CA HIS A 32 8.28 6.29 -0.70
C HIS A 32 7.86 7.28 -1.78
N LEU A 33 6.74 7.96 -1.63
CA LEU A 33 6.32 9.02 -2.56
C LEU A 33 7.33 10.17 -2.58
N ALA A 34 7.77 10.64 -1.42
CA ALA A 34 8.73 11.75 -1.32
C ALA A 34 10.03 11.46 -2.08
N GLY A 35 10.57 10.24 -1.96
CA GLY A 35 11.74 9.80 -2.74
C GLY A 35 11.46 9.74 -4.25
N ASN A 36 10.28 9.25 -4.64
CA ASN A 36 9.90 9.17 -6.05
C ASN A 36 9.62 10.54 -6.69
N LEU A 37 9.31 11.59 -5.92
CA LEU A 37 9.20 12.95 -6.48
C LEU A 37 10.52 13.49 -7.05
N LEU A 38 11.67 12.92 -6.69
CA LEU A 38 12.95 13.23 -7.31
C LEU A 38 13.00 12.89 -8.81
N LEU A 39 12.13 11.99 -9.28
CA LEU A 39 11.97 11.65 -10.71
C LEU A 39 11.56 12.85 -11.58
N PHE A 40 10.92 13.88 -10.99
CA PHE A 40 10.49 15.07 -11.70
C PHE A 40 11.54 16.19 -11.73
N LYS A 41 12.72 15.96 -11.12
CA LYS A 41 13.81 16.94 -11.22
C LYS A 41 14.34 17.00 -12.65
N ASN A 42 14.59 18.22 -13.11
CA ASN A 42 15.15 18.47 -14.44
C ASN A 42 16.69 18.37 -14.40
N ASP A 43 17.21 17.17 -14.05
CA ASP A 43 18.64 16.90 -13.90
C ASP A 43 19.08 15.61 -14.60
N GLY A 44 18.24 15.10 -15.53
CA GLY A 44 18.51 13.85 -16.23
C GLY A 44 18.44 12.60 -15.33
N GLY A 45 17.81 12.71 -14.16
CA GLY A 45 17.66 11.63 -13.20
C GLY A 45 18.77 11.50 -12.16
N ALA A 46 19.76 12.41 -12.17
CA ALA A 46 20.94 12.32 -11.32
C ALA A 46 20.57 12.31 -9.80
N ALA A 47 19.60 13.13 -9.38
CA ALA A 47 19.17 13.14 -7.99
C ALA A 47 18.44 11.85 -7.58
N PHE A 48 17.65 11.27 -8.47
CA PHE A 48 16.96 10.01 -8.18
C PHE A 48 17.94 8.83 -8.12
N ASP A 49 18.89 8.75 -9.06
CA ASP A 49 19.91 7.70 -9.07
C ASP A 49 20.79 7.77 -7.83
N ALA A 50 21.26 8.98 -7.44
CA ALA A 50 22.01 9.17 -6.21
C ALA A 50 21.22 8.73 -4.96
N TYR A 51 19.92 9.06 -4.91
CA TYR A 51 19.03 8.60 -3.83
C TYR A 51 18.90 7.08 -3.81
N ALA A 52 18.69 6.46 -4.97
CA ALA A 52 18.51 5.02 -5.11
C ALA A 52 19.80 4.21 -4.80
N GLU A 53 20.97 4.81 -4.97
CA GLU A 53 22.28 4.20 -4.66
C GLU A 53 22.64 4.37 -3.17
N ILE A 54 22.50 5.59 -2.63
CA ILE A 54 22.93 5.90 -1.26
C ILE A 54 22.05 5.23 -0.21
N LEU A 55 20.73 5.26 -0.35
CA LEU A 55 19.84 4.73 0.68
C LEU A 55 20.10 3.23 0.98
N PRO A 56 20.14 2.34 -0.01
CA PRO A 56 20.38 0.92 0.25
C PRO A 56 21.77 0.61 0.78
N SER A 57 22.75 1.51 0.69
CA SER A 57 24.09 1.33 1.25
C SER A 57 24.12 1.49 2.77
N LEU A 58 23.10 2.18 3.36
CA LEU A 58 23.04 2.43 4.79
C LEU A 58 22.49 1.21 5.54
N LEU A 59 23.22 0.76 6.57
CA LEU A 59 22.81 -0.38 7.41
C LEU A 59 21.40 -0.19 8.02
N ILE A 60 21.08 1.02 8.48
CA ILE A 60 19.75 1.32 9.05
C ILE A 60 18.64 1.09 8.04
N ILE A 61 18.85 1.45 6.77
CA ILE A 61 17.86 1.23 5.71
C ILE A 61 17.68 -0.27 5.43
N ARG A 62 18.73 -1.08 5.55
CA ARG A 62 18.63 -2.54 5.47
C ARG A 62 17.75 -3.14 6.56
N ILE A 63 17.92 -2.66 7.79
CA ILE A 63 17.09 -3.10 8.92
C ILE A 63 15.63 -2.72 8.68
N ILE A 64 15.38 -1.47 8.23
CA ILE A 64 14.03 -0.99 7.89
C ILE A 64 13.43 -1.83 6.76
N GLU A 65 14.19 -2.15 5.71
CA GLU A 65 13.77 -2.99 4.58
C GLU A 65 13.27 -4.36 5.06
N ILE A 66 14.05 -5.05 5.89
CA ILE A 66 13.66 -6.35 6.46
C ILE A 66 12.40 -6.21 7.32
N GLY A 67 12.36 -5.18 8.17
CA GLY A 67 11.18 -4.88 8.98
C GLY A 67 9.94 -4.59 8.13
N LEU A 68 10.09 -3.87 7.02
CA LEU A 68 9.00 -3.57 6.10
C LEU A 68 8.46 -4.85 5.43
N PHE A 69 9.33 -5.76 4.99
CA PHE A 69 8.91 -7.07 4.48
C PHE A 69 8.12 -7.87 5.51
N ALA A 70 8.59 -7.89 6.76
CA ALA A 70 7.87 -8.56 7.84
C ALA A 70 6.49 -7.94 8.09
N VAL A 71 6.38 -6.61 8.06
CA VAL A 71 5.12 -5.87 8.19
C VAL A 71 4.17 -6.17 7.02
N PHE A 72 4.65 -6.21 5.78
CA PHE A 72 3.85 -6.60 4.61
C PHE A 72 3.29 -8.01 4.76
N ILE A 73 4.14 -8.98 5.07
CA ILE A 73 3.73 -10.38 5.24
C ILE A 73 2.67 -10.49 6.36
N LEU A 74 2.93 -9.85 7.50
CA LEU A 74 2.01 -9.87 8.64
C LEU A 74 0.67 -9.24 8.31
N HIS A 75 0.66 -8.11 7.57
CA HIS A 75 -0.55 -7.43 7.13
C HIS A 75 -1.38 -8.33 6.19
N ILE A 76 -0.75 -8.88 5.16
CA ILE A 76 -1.42 -9.71 4.14
C ILE A 76 -1.97 -10.98 4.79
N VAL A 77 -1.15 -11.71 5.56
CA VAL A 77 -1.55 -12.97 6.20
C VAL A 77 -2.68 -12.75 7.20
N THR A 78 -2.56 -11.71 8.05
CA THR A 78 -3.60 -11.41 9.05
C THR A 78 -4.90 -10.98 8.37
N GLY A 79 -4.83 -10.15 7.32
CA GLY A 79 -5.98 -9.74 6.52
C GLY A 79 -6.68 -10.92 5.84
N LEU A 80 -5.92 -11.84 5.25
CA LEU A 80 -6.45 -13.05 4.63
C LEU A 80 -7.12 -13.98 5.65
N ILE A 81 -6.48 -14.22 6.79
CA ILE A 81 -7.06 -15.04 7.88
C ILE A 81 -8.36 -14.42 8.38
N PHE A 82 -8.38 -13.10 8.55
CA PHE A 82 -9.57 -12.39 8.99
C PHE A 82 -10.72 -12.51 7.98
N TRP A 83 -10.44 -12.35 6.69
CA TRP A 83 -11.41 -12.51 5.62
C TRP A 83 -11.95 -13.94 5.53
N LEU A 84 -11.07 -14.96 5.57
CA LEU A 84 -11.47 -16.38 5.53
C LEU A 84 -12.38 -16.75 6.70
N ARG A 85 -12.06 -16.29 7.91
CA ARG A 85 -12.89 -16.54 9.11
C ARG A 85 -14.26 -15.88 9.00
N ASN A 86 -14.31 -14.61 8.54
CA ASN A 86 -15.57 -13.91 8.35
C ASN A 86 -16.46 -14.57 7.29
N ARG A 87 -15.85 -15.10 6.21
CA ARG A 87 -16.57 -15.83 5.17
C ARG A 87 -17.15 -17.16 5.70
N ARG A 88 -16.37 -17.90 6.49
CA ARG A 88 -16.81 -19.17 7.10
C ARG A 88 -17.89 -18.99 8.18
N ALA A 89 -17.86 -17.87 8.88
CA ALA A 89 -18.85 -17.58 9.92
C ALA A 89 -20.25 -17.19 9.36
N ARG A 90 -20.39 -17.05 8.04
CA ARG A 90 -21.64 -16.68 7.35
C ARG A 90 -21.92 -17.64 6.19
N PRO A 91 -22.29 -18.92 6.46
CA PRO A 91 -22.58 -19.90 5.41
C PRO A 91 -23.87 -19.54 4.63
N ASP A 92 -24.87 -18.96 5.29
CA ASP A 92 -26.15 -18.62 4.69
C ASP A 92 -26.27 -17.12 4.38
N SER A 93 -26.83 -16.82 3.19
CA SER A 93 -27.18 -15.44 2.83
C SER A 93 -28.47 -15.01 3.57
N TYR A 94 -28.53 -13.75 4.01
CA TYR A 94 -29.76 -13.21 4.62
C TYR A 94 -30.93 -13.31 3.64
N ALA A 95 -32.10 -13.73 4.12
CA ALA A 95 -33.35 -13.76 3.37
C ALA A 95 -33.76 -12.36 2.90
N VAL A 96 -33.40 -11.32 3.66
CA VAL A 96 -33.55 -9.91 3.27
C VAL A 96 -32.17 -9.27 3.14
N ASN A 97 -31.78 -8.94 1.91
CA ASN A 97 -30.47 -8.43 1.60
C ASN A 97 -30.45 -6.88 1.59
N ARG A 98 -30.31 -6.27 2.77
CA ARG A 98 -30.14 -4.81 2.92
C ARG A 98 -28.67 -4.40 2.90
N ARG A 99 -27.90 -4.91 1.94
CA ARG A 99 -26.44 -4.64 1.82
C ARG A 99 -26.12 -3.15 1.75
N ASN A 100 -26.94 -2.34 1.13
CA ASN A 100 -26.70 -0.91 0.97
C ASN A 100 -26.91 -0.11 2.26
N GLU A 101 -27.67 -0.64 3.21
CA GLU A 101 -27.94 -0.01 4.50
C GLU A 101 -26.92 -0.45 5.59
N SER A 102 -26.32 -1.63 5.42
CA SER A 102 -25.52 -2.27 6.49
C SER A 102 -24.00 -2.25 6.26
N SER A 103 -23.51 -1.93 5.05
CA SER A 103 -22.07 -1.90 4.77
C SER A 103 -21.70 -0.94 3.65
N ASP A 104 -20.58 -0.21 3.84
CA ASP A 104 -19.97 0.65 2.84
C ASP A 104 -19.51 -0.17 1.62
N PRO A 105 -19.70 0.29 0.37
CA PRO A 105 -19.15 -0.32 -0.85
C PRO A 105 -17.65 -0.62 -0.76
N PHE A 106 -16.87 0.27 -0.16
CA PHE A 106 -15.42 0.10 0.01
C PHE A 106 -15.07 -1.08 0.93
N SER A 107 -15.85 -1.31 1.98
CA SER A 107 -15.71 -2.48 2.88
C SER A 107 -15.93 -3.79 2.13
N ARG A 108 -16.90 -3.82 1.21
CA ARG A 108 -17.24 -5.02 0.41
C ARG A 108 -16.16 -5.37 -0.60
N MET A 109 -15.46 -4.35 -1.12
CA MET A 109 -14.38 -4.52 -2.10
C MET A 109 -13.01 -4.75 -1.46
N MET A 110 -12.90 -4.74 -0.12
CA MET A 110 -11.61 -4.75 0.58
C MET A 110 -10.73 -5.94 0.22
N PHE A 111 -11.30 -7.14 0.10
CA PHE A 111 -10.55 -8.33 -0.30
C PHE A 111 -10.10 -8.24 -1.77
N LEU A 112 -10.98 -7.81 -2.66
CA LEU A 112 -10.66 -7.67 -4.09
C LEU A 112 -9.57 -6.61 -4.30
N THR A 113 -9.73 -5.42 -3.73
CA THR A 113 -8.73 -4.34 -3.84
C THR A 113 -7.41 -4.76 -3.22
N GLY A 114 -7.43 -5.40 -2.04
CA GLY A 114 -6.22 -5.93 -1.39
C GLY A 114 -5.51 -7.01 -2.22
N SER A 115 -6.25 -7.89 -2.89
CA SER A 115 -5.67 -8.92 -3.76
C SER A 115 -5.00 -8.31 -5.00
N ILE A 116 -5.62 -7.30 -5.61
CA ILE A 116 -5.04 -6.62 -6.79
C ILE A 116 -3.82 -5.78 -6.38
N VAL A 117 -3.88 -5.09 -5.24
CA VAL A 117 -2.72 -4.37 -4.68
C VAL A 117 -1.57 -5.33 -4.37
N PHE A 118 -1.87 -6.55 -3.91
CA PHE A 118 -0.83 -7.58 -3.73
C PHE A 118 -0.19 -8.01 -5.05
N ILE A 119 -0.98 -8.28 -6.10
CA ILE A 119 -0.46 -8.60 -7.44
C ILE A 119 0.41 -7.43 -7.96
N PHE A 120 -0.09 -6.20 -7.82
CA PHE A 120 0.68 -5.00 -8.15
C PHE A 120 2.01 -4.95 -7.39
N LEU A 121 2.00 -5.23 -6.08
CA LEU A 121 3.22 -5.22 -5.26
C LEU A 121 4.25 -6.23 -5.78
N VAL A 122 3.81 -7.45 -6.16
CA VAL A 122 4.71 -8.48 -6.73
C VAL A 122 5.35 -7.98 -8.03
N VAL A 123 4.57 -7.41 -8.95
CA VAL A 123 5.07 -6.85 -10.21
C VAL A 123 6.02 -5.67 -9.94
N HIS A 124 5.64 -4.76 -9.05
CA HIS A 124 6.44 -3.60 -8.64
C HIS A 124 7.79 -4.02 -8.06
N MET A 125 7.78 -4.96 -7.12
CA MET A 125 9.00 -5.49 -6.50
C MET A 125 9.90 -6.20 -7.53
N ARG A 126 9.31 -6.97 -8.45
CA ARG A 126 10.08 -7.64 -9.50
C ARG A 126 10.77 -6.63 -10.42
N THR A 127 10.07 -5.57 -10.83
CA THR A 127 10.61 -4.60 -11.79
C THR A 127 11.65 -3.67 -11.15
N PHE A 128 11.39 -3.16 -9.95
CA PHE A 128 12.25 -2.12 -9.37
C PHE A 128 13.17 -2.65 -8.25
N TRP A 129 12.63 -3.34 -7.26
CA TRP A 129 13.44 -3.78 -6.12
C TRP A 129 14.42 -4.89 -6.50
N VAL A 130 13.97 -5.91 -7.25
CA VAL A 130 14.86 -7.01 -7.70
C VAL A 130 15.93 -6.45 -8.63
N THR A 131 15.58 -5.53 -9.52
CA THR A 131 16.54 -4.89 -10.44
C THR A 131 17.58 -4.09 -9.67
N ALA A 132 17.16 -3.22 -8.75
CA ALA A 132 18.07 -2.44 -7.92
C ALA A 132 18.98 -3.31 -7.04
N ARG A 133 18.46 -4.46 -6.57
CA ARG A 133 19.14 -5.29 -5.58
C ARG A 133 20.08 -6.34 -6.15
N PHE A 134 19.70 -6.94 -7.28
CA PHE A 134 20.37 -8.12 -7.84
C PHE A 134 20.83 -7.94 -9.29
N GLN A 135 20.43 -6.86 -9.95
CA GLN A 135 20.74 -6.62 -11.36
C GLN A 135 21.39 -5.23 -11.58
N HIS A 136 21.97 -4.64 -10.53
CA HIS A 136 22.53 -3.29 -10.59
C HIS A 136 23.65 -3.14 -11.64
N GLU A 137 24.48 -4.16 -11.82
CA GLU A 137 25.54 -4.17 -12.86
C GLU A 137 24.95 -4.08 -14.30
N GLN A 138 23.80 -4.71 -14.52
CA GLN A 138 23.12 -4.69 -15.81
C GLN A 138 22.27 -3.42 -16.00
N TYR A 139 21.75 -2.86 -14.91
CA TYR A 139 20.86 -1.69 -14.90
C TYR A 139 21.41 -0.65 -13.90
N PRO A 140 22.49 0.08 -14.26
CA PRO A 140 23.16 0.98 -13.32
C PRO A 140 22.35 2.22 -12.96
N SER A 141 21.40 2.65 -13.81
CA SER A 141 20.52 3.78 -13.53
C SER A 141 19.09 3.30 -13.23
N MET A 142 18.65 3.58 -12.00
CA MET A 142 17.26 3.33 -11.62
C MET A 142 16.28 4.30 -12.27
N TYR A 143 16.74 5.53 -12.57
CA TYR A 143 15.95 6.49 -13.36
C TYR A 143 15.63 5.93 -14.75
N SER A 144 16.64 5.44 -15.47
CA SER A 144 16.42 4.83 -16.80
C SER A 144 15.52 3.60 -16.74
N THR A 145 15.60 2.80 -15.67
CA THR A 145 14.72 1.65 -15.44
C THR A 145 13.26 2.10 -15.28
N VAL A 146 13.03 3.19 -14.53
CA VAL A 146 11.68 3.75 -14.35
C VAL A 146 11.15 4.33 -15.65
N VAL A 147 11.95 5.12 -16.36
CA VAL A 147 11.58 5.69 -17.67
C VAL A 147 11.23 4.59 -18.66
N GLY A 148 12.10 3.58 -18.81
CA GLY A 148 11.87 2.45 -19.72
C GLY A 148 10.61 1.65 -19.38
N ALA A 149 10.34 1.41 -18.10
CA ALA A 149 9.13 0.71 -17.66
C ALA A 149 7.85 1.51 -18.00
N PHE A 150 7.85 2.82 -17.76
CA PHE A 150 6.66 3.65 -17.96
C PHE A 150 6.51 4.23 -19.38
N SER A 151 7.48 4.01 -20.26
CA SER A 151 7.29 4.22 -21.70
C SER A 151 6.36 3.19 -22.33
N ASP A 152 6.14 2.05 -21.67
CA ASP A 152 5.15 1.05 -22.10
C ASP A 152 3.73 1.47 -21.66
N PRO A 153 2.78 1.69 -22.62
CA PRO A 153 1.42 2.13 -22.28
C PRO A 153 0.63 1.12 -21.44
N VAL A 154 0.85 -0.18 -21.66
CA VAL A 154 0.12 -1.25 -20.95
C VAL A 154 0.60 -1.30 -19.51
N TYR A 155 1.92 -1.20 -19.29
CA TYR A 155 2.52 -1.18 -17.99
C TYR A 155 2.09 0.08 -17.19
N SER A 156 2.12 1.25 -17.84
CA SER A 156 1.69 2.51 -17.25
C SER A 156 0.21 2.50 -16.87
N LEU A 157 -0.66 1.98 -17.75
CA LEU A 157 -2.09 1.82 -17.46
C LEU A 157 -2.33 0.87 -16.27
N PHE A 158 -1.59 -0.24 -16.21
CA PHE A 158 -1.66 -1.16 -15.07
C PHE A 158 -1.35 -0.45 -13.75
N TYR A 159 -0.32 0.42 -13.72
CA TYR A 159 0.03 1.20 -12.53
C TYR A 159 -1.05 2.21 -12.16
N VAL A 160 -1.60 2.94 -13.12
CA VAL A 160 -2.69 3.90 -12.86
C VAL A 160 -3.91 3.19 -12.27
N VAL A 161 -4.32 2.06 -12.85
CA VAL A 161 -5.43 1.25 -12.32
C VAL A 161 -5.13 0.74 -10.90
N ALA A 162 -3.89 0.29 -10.67
CA ALA A 162 -3.46 -0.15 -9.34
C ALA A 162 -3.53 0.99 -8.30
N MET A 163 -3.18 2.23 -8.67
CA MET A 163 -3.30 3.39 -7.77
C MET A 163 -4.75 3.74 -7.44
N VAL A 164 -5.67 3.62 -8.39
CA VAL A 164 -7.12 3.77 -8.11
C VAL A 164 -7.60 2.72 -7.10
N LEU A 165 -7.18 1.48 -7.26
CA LEU A 165 -7.57 0.40 -6.34
C LEU A 165 -6.88 0.52 -4.98
N LEU A 166 -5.63 1.02 -4.96
CA LEU A 166 -4.94 1.39 -3.73
C LEU A 166 -5.69 2.49 -2.97
N ALA A 167 -6.21 3.51 -3.68
CA ALA A 167 -7.02 4.56 -3.05
C ALA A 167 -8.25 3.99 -2.33
N PHE A 168 -8.97 3.05 -2.94
CA PHE A 168 -10.10 2.37 -2.31
C PHE A 168 -9.68 1.52 -1.11
N HIS A 169 -8.56 0.81 -1.24
CA HIS A 169 -7.99 0.01 -0.16
C HIS A 169 -7.59 0.88 1.04
N LEU A 170 -6.88 1.98 0.80
CA LEU A 170 -6.46 2.91 1.84
C LEU A 170 -7.65 3.63 2.50
N ARG A 171 -8.67 4.03 1.72
CA ARG A 171 -9.86 4.71 2.27
C ARG A 171 -10.53 3.86 3.33
N HIS A 172 -10.82 2.60 3.01
CA HIS A 172 -11.44 1.70 3.98
C HIS A 172 -10.48 1.30 5.10
N GLY A 173 -9.23 0.93 4.75
CA GLY A 173 -8.23 0.47 5.71
C GLY A 173 -7.90 1.51 6.76
N PHE A 174 -7.65 2.76 6.37
CA PHE A 174 -7.33 3.84 7.28
C PHE A 174 -8.50 4.14 8.24
N GLN A 175 -9.73 4.27 7.73
CA GLN A 175 -10.91 4.50 8.56
C GLN A 175 -11.16 3.35 9.54
N SER A 176 -11.00 2.10 9.08
CA SER A 176 -11.13 0.91 9.92
C SER A 176 -10.07 0.83 11.02
N ALA A 177 -8.82 1.22 10.73
CA ALA A 177 -7.74 1.28 11.70
C ALA A 177 -8.04 2.32 12.80
N LEU A 178 -8.42 3.54 12.43
CA LEU A 178 -8.79 4.59 13.38
C LEU A 178 -9.97 4.18 14.27
N GLN A 179 -10.97 3.51 13.70
CA GLN A 179 -12.10 2.99 14.45
C GLN A 179 -11.66 1.89 15.44
N THR A 180 -10.76 1.00 15.01
CA THR A 180 -10.22 -0.09 15.85
C THR A 180 -9.44 0.45 17.04
N PHE A 181 -8.69 1.54 16.86
CA PHE A 181 -7.92 2.21 17.91
C PHE A 181 -8.75 3.18 18.77
N GLY A 182 -10.07 3.31 18.52
CA GLY A 182 -10.93 4.25 19.25
C GLY A 182 -10.65 5.72 18.95
N LEU A 183 -9.90 6.02 17.89
CA LEU A 183 -9.51 7.40 17.53
C LEU A 183 -10.59 8.15 16.73
N ARG A 184 -11.67 7.49 16.31
CA ARG A 184 -12.77 8.12 15.59
C ARG A 184 -13.71 8.83 16.55
N ASN A 185 -13.44 10.11 16.81
CA ASN A 185 -14.24 10.96 17.66
C ASN A 185 -15.01 11.99 16.82
N MET A 186 -16.31 12.17 17.09
CA MET A 186 -17.18 13.13 16.40
C MET A 186 -16.67 14.58 16.50
N ARG A 187 -16.01 14.95 17.62
CA ARG A 187 -15.43 16.28 17.82
C ARG A 187 -14.35 16.64 16.80
N TYR A 188 -13.60 15.64 16.33
CA TYR A 188 -12.49 15.81 15.40
C TYR A 188 -12.74 15.15 14.03
N ALA A 189 -14.00 14.84 13.71
CA ALA A 189 -14.36 14.11 12.49
C ALA A 189 -13.79 14.78 11.23
N GLY A 190 -13.91 16.10 11.09
CA GLY A 190 -13.38 16.82 9.92
C GLY A 190 -11.86 16.74 9.78
N LEU A 191 -11.10 16.79 10.89
CA LEU A 191 -9.64 16.62 10.86
C LEU A 191 -9.24 15.18 10.51
N ILE A 192 -9.97 14.21 11.03
CA ILE A 192 -9.78 12.79 10.75
C ILE A 192 -10.08 12.49 9.27
N ASP A 193 -11.14 13.06 8.72
CA ASP A 193 -11.49 12.89 7.31
C ASP A 193 -10.47 13.57 6.39
N LEU A 194 -9.93 14.74 6.77
CA LEU A 194 -8.86 15.41 6.05
C LEU A 194 -7.56 14.59 6.06
N ALA A 195 -7.15 14.10 7.23
CA ALA A 195 -6.00 13.21 7.35
C ALA A 195 -6.20 11.92 6.55
N GLY A 196 -7.42 11.36 6.57
CA GLY A 196 -7.78 10.23 5.73
C GLY A 196 -7.64 10.54 4.25
N ALA A 197 -8.13 11.70 3.79
CA ALA A 197 -8.06 12.12 2.38
C ALA A 197 -6.61 12.26 1.89
N PHE A 198 -5.69 12.70 2.75
CA PHE A 198 -4.26 12.70 2.43
C PHE A 198 -3.77 11.30 2.04
N PHE A 199 -4.13 10.27 2.80
CA PHE A 199 -3.68 8.90 2.52
C PHE A 199 -4.41 8.26 1.34
N TRP A 200 -5.73 8.36 1.27
CA TRP A 200 -6.48 7.62 0.25
C TRP A 200 -6.63 8.36 -1.08
N LEU A 201 -6.39 9.67 -1.13
CA LEU A 201 -6.51 10.46 -2.36
C LEU A 201 -5.15 11.01 -2.79
N LEU A 202 -4.50 11.83 -1.95
CA LEU A 202 -3.30 12.57 -2.36
C LEU A 202 -2.13 11.64 -2.68
N ILE A 203 -1.87 10.62 -1.86
CA ILE A 203 -0.76 9.68 -2.07
C ILE A 203 -0.96 8.84 -3.35
N PRO A 204 -2.10 8.16 -3.58
CA PRO A 204 -2.29 7.42 -4.82
C PRO A 204 -2.30 8.31 -6.08
N VAL A 205 -2.86 9.52 -6.01
CA VAL A 205 -2.78 10.49 -7.10
C VAL A 205 -1.32 10.87 -7.38
N GLY A 206 -0.54 11.18 -6.34
CA GLY A 206 0.88 11.47 -6.48
C GLY A 206 1.66 10.34 -7.16
N PHE A 207 1.40 9.08 -6.79
CA PHE A 207 2.02 7.94 -7.48
C PHE A 207 1.53 7.77 -8.92
N ALA A 208 0.25 8.02 -9.20
CA ALA A 208 -0.31 7.90 -10.55
C ALA A 208 0.26 8.94 -11.53
N THR A 209 0.71 10.11 -11.03
CA THR A 209 1.34 11.13 -11.91
C THR A 209 2.64 10.63 -12.53
N ILE A 210 3.38 9.72 -11.89
CA ILE A 210 4.67 9.23 -12.37
C ILE A 210 4.54 8.46 -13.70
N PRO A 211 3.77 7.36 -13.79
CA PRO A 211 3.58 6.65 -15.04
C PRO A 211 2.93 7.51 -16.12
N ILE A 212 1.99 8.41 -15.75
CA ILE A 212 1.36 9.32 -16.71
C ILE A 212 2.40 10.29 -17.28
N TYR A 213 3.24 10.87 -16.43
CA TYR A 213 4.27 11.81 -16.87
C TYR A 213 5.25 11.16 -17.85
N PHE A 214 5.82 10.02 -17.51
CA PHE A 214 6.78 9.37 -18.39
C PHE A 214 6.15 8.79 -19.66
N LEU A 215 4.91 8.32 -19.61
CA LEU A 215 4.19 7.89 -20.81
C LEU A 215 3.95 9.05 -21.80
N LEU A 216 3.65 10.25 -21.30
CA LEU A 216 3.39 11.42 -22.15
C LEU A 216 4.66 12.10 -22.67
N ASN A 217 5.82 11.84 -22.07
CA ASN A 217 7.11 12.42 -22.45
C ASN A 217 8.10 11.36 -23.01
N ALA A 218 7.61 10.17 -23.36
CA ALA A 218 8.39 9.08 -23.95
C ALA A 218 8.63 9.29 -25.46
#